data_f1282f0dc7ab2c6f91a1b112137a6f3a
#
_entry.id   f1282f0dc7ab2c6f91a1b112137a6f3a
#
_cell.length_a   1.000
_cell.length_b   1.000
_cell.length_c   1.000
_cell.angle_alpha   90.00
_cell.angle_beta   90.00
_cell.angle_gamma   90.00
#
_symmetry.space_group_name_H-M   'P 1'
#
loop_
_entity.id
_entity.type
_entity.pdbx_description
1 polymer ?
#
loop_
_entity_poly.entity_id
_entity_poly.type
_entity_poly.pdbx_seq_one_letter_code
_entity_poly.pdbx_strand_id
1 'polypeptide(L)'
;MILHAIVRGRVQGVGFRYWVLEQARAQGLKGWVRNCHDGTVEVEAEGTEDELFEFEQNLWRGPVLSRVDQVLASRHDTPRDFQGFQITR
;
A
#
# COMPACT_ATOMS: atom_id res chain seq x y z
N MET A 1 3.52 12.13 7.89
CA MET A 1 3.80 11.89 6.46
C MET A 1 2.85 10.84 5.92
N ILE A 2 2.32 11.08 4.76
CA ILE A 2 1.44 10.13 4.07
C ILE A 2 2.11 9.68 2.77
N LEU A 3 2.12 8.37 2.54
CA LEU A 3 2.44 7.80 1.24
C LEU A 3 1.15 7.49 0.52
N HIS A 4 1.01 7.95 -0.70
CA HIS A 4 -0.06 7.51 -1.61
C HIS A 4 0.59 6.74 -2.75
N ALA A 5 0.09 5.56 -3.07
CA ALA A 5 0.68 4.74 -4.13
C ALA A 5 -0.40 4.06 -4.96
N ILE A 6 -0.13 3.98 -6.27
CA ILE A 6 -0.90 3.17 -7.21
C ILE A 6 0.03 2.06 -7.69
N VAL A 7 -0.38 0.82 -7.51
CA VAL A 7 0.41 -0.36 -7.89
C VAL A 7 -0.21 -0.99 -9.13
N ARG A 8 0.60 -1.15 -10.17
CA ARG A 8 0.19 -1.72 -11.46
C ARG A 8 0.88 -3.06 -11.69
N GLY A 9 0.17 -3.94 -12.40
CA GLY A 9 0.67 -5.25 -12.75
C GLY A 9 -0.38 -6.31 -12.46
N ARG A 10 0.08 -7.54 -12.20
CA ARG A 10 -0.81 -8.61 -11.77
C ARG A 10 -0.96 -8.52 -10.26
N VAL A 11 -1.90 -7.68 -9.81
CA VAL A 11 -2.04 -7.32 -8.40
C VAL A 11 -3.45 -7.54 -7.85
N GLN A 12 -4.40 -7.93 -8.70
CA GLN A 12 -5.74 -8.30 -8.25
C GLN A 12 -5.94 -9.81 -8.40
N GLY A 13 -6.71 -10.40 -7.49
CA GLY A 13 -6.97 -11.84 -7.51
C GLY A 13 -5.80 -12.70 -7.07
N VAL A 14 -4.78 -12.10 -6.43
CA VAL A 14 -3.55 -12.79 -6.03
C VAL A 14 -3.23 -12.59 -4.53
N GLY A 15 -4.19 -12.05 -3.75
CA GLY A 15 -3.99 -11.80 -2.33
C GLY A 15 -3.19 -10.55 -2.01
N PHE A 16 -3.08 -9.62 -2.96
CA PHE A 16 -2.24 -8.44 -2.80
C PHE A 16 -2.73 -7.55 -1.65
N ARG A 17 -4.04 -7.28 -1.55
CA ARG A 17 -4.61 -6.42 -0.50
C ARG A 17 -4.33 -6.97 0.89
N TYR A 18 -4.51 -8.28 1.09
CA TYR A 18 -4.22 -8.93 2.38
C TYR A 18 -2.74 -8.87 2.70
N TRP A 19 -1.89 -9.09 1.70
CA TRP A 19 -0.45 -9.01 1.89
C TRP A 19 -0.02 -7.59 2.32
N VAL A 20 -0.59 -6.54 1.68
CA VAL A 20 -0.33 -5.15 2.05
C VAL A 20 -0.80 -4.88 3.48
N LEU A 21 -1.99 -5.36 3.84
CA LEU A 21 -2.53 -5.23 5.19
C LEU A 21 -1.57 -5.82 6.23
N GLU A 22 -1.04 -7.01 5.96
CA GLU A 22 -0.10 -7.66 6.86
C GLU A 22 1.20 -6.87 6.99
N GLN A 23 1.75 -6.39 5.87
CA GLN A 23 2.96 -5.57 5.87
C GLN A 23 2.76 -4.29 6.69
N ALA A 24 1.66 -3.60 6.46
CA ALA A 24 1.36 -2.35 7.15
C ALA A 24 1.21 -2.56 8.65
N ARG A 25 0.49 -3.61 9.05
CA ARG A 25 0.28 -3.92 10.46
C ARG A 25 1.58 -4.33 11.15
N ALA A 26 2.43 -5.09 10.46
CA ALA A 26 3.74 -5.49 11.00
C ALA A 26 4.63 -4.28 11.25
N GLN A 27 4.50 -3.23 10.44
CA GLN A 27 5.27 -1.99 10.61
C GLN A 27 4.58 -0.97 11.51
N GLY A 28 3.35 -1.24 11.97
CA GLY A 28 2.58 -0.29 12.77
C GLY A 28 2.06 0.89 11.99
N LEU A 29 1.93 0.77 10.67
CA LEU A 29 1.41 1.84 9.83
C LEU A 29 -0.11 1.88 9.88
N LYS A 30 -0.67 3.06 9.61
CA LYS A 30 -2.12 3.28 9.52
C LYS A 30 -2.47 3.69 8.11
N GLY A 31 -3.67 3.38 7.67
CA GLY A 31 -4.11 3.72 6.33
C GLY A 31 -5.10 2.74 5.75
N TRP A 32 -5.04 2.56 4.42
CA TRP A 32 -5.98 1.68 3.73
C TRP A 32 -5.39 1.20 2.40
N VAL A 33 -5.99 0.11 1.90
CA VAL A 33 -5.67 -0.46 0.59
C VAL A 33 -6.96 -0.91 -0.08
N ARG A 34 -7.07 -0.71 -1.39
CA ARG A 34 -8.26 -1.12 -2.16
C ARG A 34 -7.90 -1.51 -3.59
N ASN A 35 -8.75 -2.35 -4.18
CA ASN A 35 -8.71 -2.60 -5.62
C ASN A 35 -9.42 -1.46 -6.34
N CYS A 36 -8.87 -1.05 -7.49
CA CYS A 36 -9.52 -0.07 -8.36
C CYS A 36 -10.12 -0.78 -9.57
N HIS A 37 -11.09 -0.13 -10.21
CA HIS A 37 -11.80 -0.71 -11.37
C HIS A 37 -10.86 -0.96 -12.56
N ASP A 38 -9.77 -0.22 -12.68
CA ASP A 38 -8.82 -0.34 -13.78
C ASP A 38 -7.79 -1.46 -13.60
N GLY A 39 -7.95 -2.28 -12.55
CA GLY A 39 -7.04 -3.39 -12.27
C GLY A 39 -5.87 -3.04 -11.37
N THR A 40 -5.72 -1.78 -10.99
CA THR A 40 -4.66 -1.36 -10.07
C THR A 40 -5.07 -1.56 -8.61
N VAL A 41 -4.10 -1.43 -7.71
CA VAL A 41 -4.33 -1.39 -6.26
C VAL A 41 -3.87 -0.03 -5.77
N GLU A 42 -4.72 0.64 -5.00
CA GLU A 42 -4.42 1.94 -4.43
C GLU A 42 -4.20 1.81 -2.93
N VAL A 43 -3.18 2.51 -2.42
CA VAL A 43 -2.77 2.43 -1.01
C VAL A 43 -2.53 3.83 -0.49
N GLU A 44 -2.99 4.11 0.75
CA GLU A 44 -2.47 5.22 1.55
C GLU A 44 -1.95 4.68 2.87
N ALA A 45 -0.78 5.16 3.28
CA ALA A 45 -0.17 4.75 4.53
C ALA A 45 0.41 5.96 5.24
N GLU A 46 0.24 6.02 6.55
CA GLU A 46 0.73 7.10 7.40
C GLU A 46 1.81 6.57 8.34
N GLY A 47 2.94 7.27 8.39
CA GLY A 47 4.05 6.90 9.24
C GLY A 47 5.21 7.86 9.06
N THR A 48 6.38 7.50 9.58
CA THR A 48 7.61 8.27 9.37
C THR A 48 8.13 8.02 7.95
N GLU A 49 9.01 8.90 7.48
CA GLU A 49 9.59 8.74 6.15
C GLU A 49 10.34 7.42 6.02
N ASP A 50 11.11 7.02 7.06
CA ASP A 50 11.86 5.75 7.03
C ASP A 50 10.92 4.55 6.94
N GLU A 51 9.83 4.58 7.71
CA GLU A 51 8.82 3.53 7.67
C GLU A 51 8.16 3.45 6.29
N LEU A 52 7.83 4.59 5.71
CA LEU A 52 7.17 4.64 4.41
C LEU A 52 8.10 4.22 3.29
N PHE A 53 9.40 4.54 3.39
CA PHE A 53 10.39 4.07 2.43
C PHE A 53 10.44 2.54 2.42
N GLU A 54 10.53 1.92 3.57
CA GLU A 54 10.54 0.46 3.69
C GLU A 54 9.26 -0.15 3.14
N PHE A 55 8.11 0.46 3.47
CA PHE A 55 6.81 0.00 3.00
C PHE A 55 6.72 0.07 1.47
N GLU A 56 7.19 1.16 0.87
CA GLU A 56 7.22 1.31 -0.59
C GLU A 56 8.08 0.24 -1.25
N GLN A 57 9.25 -0.06 -0.68
CA GLN A 57 10.12 -1.12 -1.17
C GLN A 57 9.39 -2.47 -1.15
N ASN A 58 8.62 -2.72 -0.10
CA ASN A 58 7.83 -3.94 0.01
C ASN A 58 6.72 -4.02 -1.05
N LEU A 59 6.10 -2.88 -1.41
CA LEU A 59 5.07 -2.86 -2.45
C LEU A 59 5.61 -3.37 -3.80
N TRP A 60 6.87 -3.06 -4.11
CA TRP A 60 7.50 -3.54 -5.34
C TRP A 60 7.65 -5.06 -5.38
N ARG A 61 7.75 -5.72 -4.22
CA ARG A 61 7.86 -7.18 -4.16
C ARG A 61 6.52 -7.86 -4.37
N GLY A 62 5.53 -7.47 -3.58
CA GLY A 62 4.23 -8.10 -3.55
C GLY A 62 4.28 -9.55 -3.08
N PRO A 63 3.13 -10.21 -2.99
CA PRO A 63 3.05 -11.63 -2.65
C PRO A 63 3.51 -12.52 -3.82
N VAL A 64 3.71 -13.80 -3.52
CA VAL A 64 4.31 -14.77 -4.44
C VAL A 64 3.62 -14.82 -5.82
N LEU A 65 2.30 -14.76 -5.84
CA LEU A 65 1.52 -14.88 -7.08
C LEU A 65 1.36 -13.57 -7.82
N SER A 66 1.89 -12.46 -7.29
CA SER A 66 1.77 -11.16 -7.92
C SER A 66 2.92 -10.90 -8.88
N ARG A 67 2.70 -9.92 -9.75
CA ARG A 67 3.77 -9.32 -10.55
C ARG A 67 3.55 -7.81 -10.51
N VAL A 68 4.49 -7.10 -9.89
CA VAL A 68 4.43 -5.64 -9.79
C VAL A 68 5.22 -5.05 -10.92
N ASP A 69 4.55 -4.37 -11.84
CA ASP A 69 5.18 -3.72 -12.99
C ASP A 69 5.57 -2.28 -12.67
N GLN A 70 4.78 -1.60 -11.82
CA GLN A 70 5.00 -0.19 -11.52
C GLN A 70 4.39 0.17 -10.17
N VAL A 71 5.07 1.02 -9.41
CA VAL A 71 4.55 1.64 -8.19
C VAL A 71 4.67 3.16 -8.38
N LEU A 72 3.53 3.83 -8.51
CA LEU A 72 3.48 5.30 -8.65
C LEU A 72 3.20 5.87 -7.27
N ALA A 73 4.23 6.40 -6.63
CA ALA A 73 4.16 6.84 -5.24
C ALA A 73 4.39 8.32 -5.09
N SER A 74 3.68 8.95 -4.16
CA SER A 74 3.87 10.35 -3.79
C SER A 74 3.80 10.51 -2.27
N ARG A 75 4.35 11.61 -1.78
CA ARG A 75 4.39 11.93 -0.36
C ARG A 75 3.58 13.19 -0.09
N HIS A 76 2.86 13.20 1.05
CA HIS A 76 2.08 14.35 1.51
C HIS A 76 2.31 14.55 3.00
N ASP A 77 2.39 15.80 3.43
CA ASP A 77 2.61 16.13 4.85
C ASP A 77 1.32 16.30 5.64
N THR A 78 0.17 16.36 4.96
CA THR A 78 -1.11 16.58 5.65
C THR A 78 -1.51 15.35 6.45
N PRO A 79 -1.67 15.46 7.80
CA PRO A 79 -2.10 14.31 8.59
C PRO A 79 -3.50 13.85 8.22
N ARG A 80 -3.71 12.54 8.21
CA ARG A 80 -5.03 11.93 7.93
C ARG A 80 -5.69 11.38 9.19
N ASP A 81 -4.91 11.14 10.25
CA ASP A 81 -5.38 10.57 11.53
C ASP A 81 -6.13 9.25 11.34
N PHE A 82 -5.58 8.37 10.52
CA PHE A 82 -6.16 7.04 10.32
C PHE A 82 -6.20 6.24 11.64
N GLN A 83 -7.20 5.39 11.80
CA GLN A 83 -7.44 4.60 13.02
C GLN A 83 -6.92 3.17 12.91
N GLY A 84 -5.95 2.90 12.10
CA GLY A 84 -5.40 1.58 11.87
C GLY A 84 -5.28 1.35 10.39
N PHE A 85 -5.02 0.12 9.97
CA PHE A 85 -4.89 -0.20 8.55
C PHE A 85 -6.01 -1.13 8.13
N GLN A 86 -6.70 -0.81 7.03
CA GLN A 86 -7.90 -1.51 6.59
C GLN A 86 -7.90 -1.77 5.08
N ILE A 87 -8.56 -2.85 4.68
CA ILE A 87 -8.92 -3.07 3.30
C ILE A 87 -10.26 -2.36 3.06
N THR A 88 -10.32 -1.51 2.03
CA THR A 88 -11.55 -0.77 1.70
C THR A 88 -11.99 -1.10 0.26
N ARG A 89 -13.04 -0.43 -0.14
CA ARG A 89 -13.55 -0.56 -1.51
C ARG A 89 -13.31 0.70 -2.32
#